data_de57f4da3d5c43305878b4d2d04de91d
#
_entry.id   de57f4da3d5c43305878b4d2d04de91d
#
_cell.length_a   1.000
_cell.length_b   1.000
_cell.length_c   1.000
_cell.angle_alpha   90.00
_cell.angle_beta   90.00
_cell.angle_gamma   90.00
#
_symmetry.space_group_name_H-M   'P 1'
#
loop_
_entity.id
_entity.type
_entity.pdbx_description
1 polymer ?
#
loop_
_entity_poly.entity_id
_entity_poly.type
_entity_poly.pdbx_seq_one_letter_code
_entity_poly.pdbx_strand_id
1 'polypeptide(L)'
;MRPVYRIYPEEIAAKGKGYLVLQSCRADEADELLRRGREELLGLGATELYVTSRAPAAPLEEGRRAGCRLVYVRDMLWMERELEPPVAGQERLELEPLERSRGGAWLALHNACFFDMPNSATYGPRDLERALSPGHDCGFVRRAGELAGVYELDLTGELPEIEGIALKEDLRGKGLGRALLGRPWSACGGGAAAAAACWWPPTTHPPSPSTAPPASRRRR
;
A
#
# COMPACT_ATOMS: atom_id res chain seq x y z
N MET A 1 -10.01 -1.87 27.81
CA MET A 1 -9.63 -2.27 26.44
C MET A 1 -8.55 -3.34 26.57
N ARG A 2 -8.66 -4.47 25.90
CA ARG A 2 -7.59 -5.49 25.97
C ARG A 2 -6.44 -5.05 25.07
N PRO A 3 -5.17 -5.14 25.52
CA PRO A 3 -4.02 -4.84 24.67
C PRO A 3 -3.91 -5.90 23.57
N VAL A 4 -3.81 -5.44 22.33
CA VAL A 4 -3.73 -6.30 21.13
C VAL A 4 -2.65 -5.80 20.21
N TYR A 5 -1.78 -6.70 19.80
CA TYR A 5 -0.83 -6.47 18.71
C TYR A 5 -0.92 -7.61 17.69
N ARG A 6 -0.38 -7.36 16.52
CA ARG A 6 -0.27 -8.35 15.45
C ARG A 6 1.12 -8.27 14.85
N ILE A 7 1.73 -9.41 14.55
CA ILE A 7 2.98 -9.48 13.81
C ILE A 7 2.71 -9.95 12.38
N TYR A 8 3.56 -9.52 11.46
CA TYR A 8 3.55 -9.90 10.06
C TYR A 8 4.97 -10.32 9.69
N PRO A 9 5.27 -11.64 9.72
CA PRO A 9 6.59 -12.19 9.47
C PRO A 9 6.85 -12.51 8.00
N GLU A 10 5.88 -12.34 7.11
CA GLU A 10 5.88 -12.82 5.73
C GLU A 10 7.07 -12.26 4.92
N GLU A 11 7.52 -11.04 5.26
CA GLU A 11 8.64 -10.39 4.59
C GLU A 11 10.02 -10.79 5.14
N ILE A 12 10.08 -11.58 6.21
CA ILE A 12 11.36 -11.96 6.82
C ILE A 12 12.18 -12.79 5.82
N ALA A 13 11.58 -13.77 5.18
CA ALA A 13 12.29 -14.63 4.24
C ALA A 13 12.82 -13.90 3.01
N ALA A 14 12.07 -12.93 2.48
CA ALA A 14 12.43 -12.21 1.27
C ALA A 14 13.29 -10.96 1.52
N LYS A 15 13.05 -10.25 2.63
CA LYS A 15 13.62 -8.93 2.88
C LYS A 15 14.29 -8.79 4.26
N GLY A 16 14.23 -9.81 5.12
CA GLY A 16 14.68 -9.73 6.51
C GLY A 16 13.79 -8.83 7.39
N LYS A 17 12.64 -8.38 6.90
CA LYS A 17 11.79 -7.37 7.54
C LYS A 17 10.63 -8.01 8.28
N GLY A 18 10.49 -7.67 9.57
CA GLY A 18 9.35 -8.04 10.39
C GLY A 18 8.52 -6.81 10.75
N TYR A 19 7.20 -6.94 10.74
CA TYR A 19 6.29 -5.84 11.07
C TYR A 19 5.47 -6.17 12.31
N LEU A 20 5.37 -5.18 13.20
CA LEU A 20 4.56 -5.24 14.42
C LEU A 20 3.53 -4.11 14.38
N VAL A 21 2.25 -4.45 14.48
CA VAL A 21 1.16 -3.47 14.51
C VAL A 21 0.49 -3.50 15.89
N LEU A 22 0.58 -2.40 16.63
CA LEU A 22 -0.18 -2.19 17.84
C LEU A 22 -1.60 -1.75 17.44
N GLN A 23 -2.59 -2.59 17.75
CA GLN A 23 -3.99 -2.37 17.37
C GLN A 23 -4.79 -1.74 18.50
N SER A 24 -4.44 -2.06 19.76
CA SER A 24 -5.15 -1.60 20.95
C SER A 24 -4.22 -1.71 22.14
N CYS A 25 -3.85 -0.60 22.75
CA CYS A 25 -3.14 -0.57 24.04
C CYS A 25 -3.17 0.83 24.64
N ARG A 26 -2.97 0.90 25.97
CA ARG A 26 -2.63 2.15 26.64
C ARG A 26 -1.12 2.41 26.55
N ALA A 27 -0.71 3.62 26.88
CA ALA A 27 0.69 4.01 26.82
C ALA A 27 1.60 3.17 27.74
N ASP A 28 1.08 2.80 28.92
CA ASP A 28 1.78 1.98 29.92
C ASP A 28 1.91 0.49 29.50
N GLU A 29 1.06 0.02 28.59
CA GLU A 29 1.07 -1.35 28.07
C GLU A 29 1.96 -1.50 26.82
N ALA A 30 2.23 -0.41 26.12
CA ALA A 30 2.90 -0.43 24.84
C ALA A 30 4.30 -1.05 24.89
N ASP A 31 5.09 -0.79 25.94
CA ASP A 31 6.44 -1.32 26.07
C ASP A 31 6.49 -2.84 26.19
N GLU A 32 5.52 -3.43 26.89
CA GLU A 32 5.42 -4.89 27.01
C GLU A 32 5.03 -5.52 25.66
N LEU A 33 4.09 -4.91 24.92
CA LEU A 33 3.70 -5.40 23.60
C LEU A 33 4.85 -5.28 22.58
N LEU A 34 5.60 -4.18 22.63
CA LEU A 34 6.80 -3.98 21.81
C LEU A 34 7.86 -5.03 22.10
N ARG A 35 8.13 -5.30 23.39
CA ARG A 35 9.12 -6.31 23.78
C ARG A 35 8.74 -7.68 23.26
N ARG A 36 7.49 -8.11 23.47
CA ARG A 36 6.99 -9.42 23.03
C ARG A 36 7.00 -9.56 21.52
N GLY A 37 6.42 -8.62 20.79
CA GLY A 37 6.40 -8.68 19.32
C GLY A 37 7.81 -8.63 18.71
N ARG A 38 8.73 -7.87 19.31
CA ARG A 38 10.14 -7.86 18.92
C ARG A 38 10.78 -9.23 19.13
N GLU A 39 10.62 -9.85 20.29
CA GLU A 39 11.18 -11.18 20.59
C GLU A 39 10.65 -12.23 19.62
N GLU A 40 9.36 -12.22 19.32
CA GLU A 40 8.75 -13.13 18.34
C GLU A 40 9.35 -12.95 16.94
N LEU A 41 9.44 -11.73 16.45
CA LEU A 41 9.96 -11.44 15.11
C LEU A 41 11.46 -11.75 14.98
N LEU A 42 12.26 -11.43 16.01
CA LEU A 42 13.68 -11.81 16.04
C LEU A 42 13.86 -13.33 16.08
N GLY A 43 13.02 -14.04 16.84
CA GLY A 43 12.99 -15.50 16.88
C GLY A 43 12.65 -16.13 15.53
N LEU A 44 11.91 -15.44 14.68
CA LEU A 44 11.60 -15.83 13.30
C LEU A 44 12.69 -15.41 12.29
N GLY A 45 13.76 -14.75 12.74
CA GLY A 45 14.91 -14.39 11.90
C GLY A 45 14.83 -12.98 11.28
N ALA A 46 13.96 -12.11 11.78
CA ALA A 46 13.93 -10.73 11.32
C ALA A 46 15.26 -10.02 11.67
N THR A 47 15.80 -9.28 10.71
CA THR A 47 17.00 -8.44 10.87
C THR A 47 16.65 -6.96 10.98
N GLU A 48 15.46 -6.58 10.51
CA GLU A 48 14.92 -5.25 10.55
C GLU A 48 13.47 -5.29 11.03
N LEU A 49 13.10 -4.39 11.94
CA LEU A 49 11.77 -4.36 12.54
C LEU A 49 11.10 -3.02 12.30
N TYR A 50 9.86 -3.07 11.83
CA TYR A 50 8.99 -1.93 11.69
C TYR A 50 7.82 -2.03 12.66
N VAL A 51 7.52 -0.93 13.34
CA VAL A 51 6.42 -0.88 14.29
C VAL A 51 5.44 0.21 13.87
N THR A 52 4.17 -0.12 13.82
CA THR A 52 3.08 0.82 13.56
C THR A 52 2.11 0.82 14.74
N SER A 53 1.72 2.01 15.21
CA SER A 53 0.61 2.18 16.13
C SER A 53 -0.61 2.68 15.37
N ARG A 54 -1.75 2.01 15.53
CA ARG A 54 -3.04 2.37 14.92
C ARG A 54 -4.05 2.69 16.04
N ALA A 55 -4.81 3.76 15.89
CA ALA A 55 -5.89 4.05 16.83
C ALA A 55 -6.84 2.83 16.96
N PRO A 56 -7.28 2.43 18.15
CA PRO A 56 -7.17 3.15 19.43
C PRO A 56 -5.89 2.89 20.24
N ALA A 57 -4.85 2.26 19.70
CA ALA A 57 -3.58 2.10 20.41
C ALA A 57 -2.90 3.45 20.64
N ALA A 58 -2.19 3.56 21.77
CA ALA A 58 -1.42 4.75 22.08
C ALA A 58 -0.36 5.04 21.01
N PRO A 59 -0.15 6.30 20.62
CA PRO A 59 0.91 6.67 19.68
C PRO A 59 2.29 6.30 20.25
N LEU A 60 3.21 5.96 19.35
CA LEU A 60 4.60 5.68 19.68
C LEU A 60 5.42 6.95 19.48
N GLU A 61 6.27 7.22 20.44
CA GLU A 61 7.24 8.31 20.37
C GLU A 61 8.63 7.77 20.05
N GLU A 62 9.44 8.57 19.38
CA GLU A 62 10.86 8.27 19.16
C GLU A 62 11.61 8.17 20.49
N GLY A 63 12.64 7.35 20.50
CA GLY A 63 13.49 7.20 21.67
C GLY A 63 13.73 5.76 22.09
N ARG A 64 14.28 5.57 23.28
CA ARG A 64 14.53 4.23 23.83
C ARG A 64 13.26 3.70 24.51
N ARG A 65 12.74 2.59 23.99
CA ARG A 65 11.60 1.87 24.57
C ARG A 65 11.81 0.36 24.43
N ALA A 66 11.36 -0.39 25.42
CA ALA A 66 11.37 -1.86 25.39
C ALA A 66 12.72 -2.47 25.00
N GLY A 67 13.84 -1.86 25.41
CA GLY A 67 15.19 -2.33 25.08
C GLY A 67 15.68 -2.07 23.66
N CYS A 68 14.95 -1.29 22.86
CA CYS A 68 15.33 -0.87 21.52
C CYS A 68 15.25 0.65 21.36
N ARG A 69 15.76 1.15 20.24
CA ARG A 69 15.63 2.56 19.83
C ARG A 69 14.59 2.63 18.72
N LEU A 70 13.51 3.34 18.98
CA LEU A 70 12.52 3.68 17.95
C LEU A 70 12.98 4.93 17.19
N VAL A 71 12.94 4.86 15.88
CA VAL A 71 13.22 5.98 14.98
C VAL A 71 11.99 6.16 14.10
N TYR A 72 11.52 7.39 14.01
CA TYR A 72 10.41 7.72 13.12
C TYR A 72 10.82 7.49 11.67
N VAL A 73 9.98 6.78 10.94
CA VAL A 73 10.18 6.53 9.50
C VAL A 73 9.17 7.36 8.70
N ARG A 74 7.88 7.22 9.01
CA ARG A 74 6.80 7.94 8.30
C ARG A 74 5.45 7.74 8.95
N ASP A 75 4.48 8.56 8.55
CA ASP A 75 3.06 8.28 8.72
C ASP A 75 2.49 7.58 7.48
N MET A 76 1.37 6.89 7.64
CA MET A 76 0.53 6.43 6.53
C MET A 76 -0.76 7.24 6.57
N LEU A 77 -1.11 7.87 5.46
CA LEU A 77 -2.28 8.73 5.34
C LEU A 77 -3.38 8.00 4.58
N TRP A 78 -4.57 7.96 5.16
CA TRP A 78 -5.76 7.61 4.42
C TRP A 78 -6.18 8.83 3.59
N MET A 79 -6.30 8.65 2.28
CA MET A 79 -6.69 9.70 1.34
C MET A 79 -7.92 9.25 0.57
N GLU A 80 -8.87 10.15 0.44
CA GLU A 80 -10.07 9.98 -0.37
C GLU A 80 -10.07 11.06 -1.46
N ARG A 81 -10.48 10.69 -2.65
CA ARG A 81 -10.56 11.59 -3.78
C ARG A 81 -11.79 11.31 -4.63
N GLU A 82 -12.51 12.35 -5.02
CA GLU A 82 -13.44 12.25 -6.13
C GLU A 82 -12.66 12.06 -7.44
N LEU A 83 -13.13 11.14 -8.27
CA LEU A 83 -12.49 10.86 -9.56
C LEU A 83 -13.01 11.85 -10.58
N GLU A 84 -12.12 12.72 -11.05
CA GLU A 84 -12.39 13.67 -12.10
C GLU A 84 -12.29 13.00 -13.48
N PRO A 85 -13.04 13.49 -14.47
CA PRO A 85 -12.89 13.00 -15.83
C PRO A 85 -11.46 13.24 -16.33
N PRO A 86 -10.93 12.39 -17.24
CA PRO A 86 -9.59 12.52 -17.78
C PRO A 86 -9.37 13.91 -18.40
N VAL A 87 -8.24 14.53 -18.09
CA VAL A 87 -7.86 15.80 -18.70
C VAL A 87 -7.42 15.55 -20.16
N ALA A 88 -7.98 16.32 -21.08
CA ALA A 88 -7.60 16.24 -22.47
C ALA A 88 -6.09 16.48 -22.66
N GLY A 89 -5.44 15.67 -23.53
CA GLY A 89 -4.02 15.76 -23.80
C GLY A 89 -3.10 14.97 -22.88
N GLN A 90 -3.63 14.28 -21.87
CA GLN A 90 -2.83 13.33 -21.10
C GLN A 90 -2.56 12.05 -21.89
N GLU A 91 -1.37 11.49 -21.70
CA GLU A 91 -1.01 10.21 -22.29
C GLU A 91 -1.95 9.11 -21.81
N ARG A 92 -2.49 8.35 -22.75
CA ARG A 92 -3.46 7.29 -22.47
C ARG A 92 -2.73 6.02 -22.10
N LEU A 93 -2.88 5.61 -20.83
CA LEU A 93 -2.50 4.29 -20.36
C LEU A 93 -3.69 3.33 -20.50
N GLU A 94 -3.42 2.08 -20.81
CA GLU A 94 -4.42 1.04 -20.94
C GLU A 94 -4.35 0.12 -19.73
N LEU A 95 -5.51 -0.34 -19.24
CA LEU A 95 -5.59 -1.35 -18.19
C LEU A 95 -5.95 -2.68 -18.85
N GLU A 96 -5.16 -3.69 -18.57
CA GLU A 96 -5.39 -5.06 -19.00
C GLU A 96 -5.74 -5.88 -17.75
N PRO A 97 -6.99 -6.38 -17.67
CA PRO A 97 -7.40 -7.17 -16.52
C PRO A 97 -6.54 -8.43 -16.32
N LEU A 98 -6.39 -8.83 -15.07
CA LEU A 98 -5.62 -10.02 -14.71
C LEU A 98 -6.37 -11.29 -15.10
N GLU A 99 -5.74 -12.08 -15.93
CA GLU A 99 -6.17 -13.44 -16.23
C GLU A 99 -5.33 -14.45 -15.42
N ARG A 100 -5.95 -15.55 -14.99
CA ARG A 100 -5.26 -16.62 -14.24
C ARG A 100 -4.02 -17.16 -14.94
N SER A 101 -4.07 -17.28 -16.26
CA SER A 101 -2.95 -17.71 -17.10
C SER A 101 -1.71 -16.82 -16.99
N ARG A 102 -1.90 -15.56 -16.60
CA ARG A 102 -0.84 -14.56 -16.46
C ARG A 102 -0.50 -14.22 -15.01
N GLY A 103 -1.07 -14.95 -14.06
CA GLY A 103 -0.89 -14.70 -12.63
C GLY A 103 0.56 -14.66 -12.18
N GLY A 104 1.39 -15.60 -12.66
CA GLY A 104 2.83 -15.62 -12.35
C GLY A 104 3.58 -14.37 -12.83
N ALA A 105 3.25 -13.88 -14.04
CA ALA A 105 3.85 -12.66 -14.58
C ALA A 105 3.40 -11.41 -13.80
N TRP A 106 2.14 -11.38 -13.36
CA TRP A 106 1.63 -10.28 -12.54
C TRP A 106 2.29 -10.25 -11.16
N LEU A 107 2.40 -11.39 -10.47
CA LEU A 107 3.12 -11.49 -9.20
C LEU A 107 4.57 -11.03 -9.33
N ALA A 108 5.27 -11.48 -10.35
CA ALA A 108 6.67 -11.10 -10.57
C ALA A 108 6.82 -9.58 -10.77
N LEU A 109 5.95 -8.98 -11.59
CA LEU A 109 5.98 -7.54 -11.83
C LEU A 109 5.56 -6.74 -10.61
N HIS A 110 4.50 -7.17 -9.91
CA HIS A 110 4.06 -6.55 -8.66
C HIS A 110 5.21 -6.51 -7.66
N ASN A 111 5.80 -7.67 -7.36
CA ASN A 111 6.88 -7.77 -6.39
C ASN A 111 8.11 -6.93 -6.80
N ALA A 112 8.45 -6.89 -8.08
CA ALA A 112 9.53 -6.04 -8.57
C ALA A 112 9.22 -4.54 -8.39
N CYS A 113 8.01 -4.12 -8.73
CA CYS A 113 7.59 -2.71 -8.59
C CYS A 113 7.52 -2.22 -7.15
N PHE A 114 7.16 -3.11 -6.23
CA PHE A 114 6.95 -2.79 -4.81
C PHE A 114 8.10 -3.23 -3.89
N PHE A 115 9.18 -3.80 -4.42
CA PHE A 115 10.26 -4.38 -3.62
C PHE A 115 10.82 -3.40 -2.58
N ASP A 116 11.15 -2.19 -3.00
CA ASP A 116 11.71 -1.14 -2.15
C ASP A 116 10.66 -0.25 -1.49
N MET A 117 9.38 -0.48 -1.82
CA MET A 117 8.31 0.30 -1.21
C MET A 117 8.13 -0.12 0.25
N PRO A 118 8.20 0.82 1.17
CA PRO A 118 8.00 0.53 2.57
C PRO A 118 6.56 0.07 2.84
N ASN A 119 6.41 -0.92 3.70
CA ASN A 119 5.15 -1.57 4.05
C ASN A 119 4.46 -2.31 2.89
N SER A 120 5.17 -2.56 1.79
CA SER A 120 4.67 -3.44 0.75
C SER A 120 4.93 -4.89 1.10
N ALA A 121 3.94 -5.74 0.88
CA ALA A 121 4.06 -7.18 1.01
C ALA A 121 4.65 -7.79 -0.27
N THR A 122 5.43 -8.86 -0.11
CA THR A 122 5.82 -9.72 -1.22
C THR A 122 4.67 -10.69 -1.48
N TYR A 123 4.04 -10.55 -2.62
CA TYR A 123 2.86 -11.33 -2.99
C TYR A 123 3.22 -12.75 -3.42
N GLY A 124 2.38 -13.69 -3.01
CA GLY A 124 2.47 -15.10 -3.33
C GLY A 124 1.16 -15.67 -3.91
N PRO A 125 1.04 -17.01 -3.99
CA PRO A 125 -0.15 -17.65 -4.57
C PRO A 125 -1.48 -17.25 -3.90
N ARG A 126 -1.49 -16.98 -2.59
CA ARG A 126 -2.69 -16.55 -1.87
C ARG A 126 -3.16 -15.16 -2.29
N ASP A 127 -2.22 -14.26 -2.52
CA ASP A 127 -2.51 -12.89 -2.96
C ASP A 127 -3.03 -12.90 -4.41
N LEU A 128 -2.51 -13.80 -5.25
CA LEU A 128 -3.04 -14.01 -6.58
C LEU A 128 -4.48 -14.51 -6.55
N GLU A 129 -4.82 -15.47 -5.70
CA GLU A 129 -6.20 -15.94 -5.55
C GLU A 129 -7.13 -14.82 -5.05
N ARG A 130 -6.66 -13.95 -4.15
CA ARG A 130 -7.39 -12.75 -3.73
C ARG A 130 -7.58 -11.79 -4.90
N ALA A 131 -6.54 -11.47 -5.64
CA ALA A 131 -6.59 -10.56 -6.78
C ALA A 131 -7.53 -11.04 -7.90
N LEU A 132 -7.74 -12.36 -8.02
CA LEU A 132 -8.65 -12.98 -8.97
C LEU A 132 -10.06 -13.21 -8.40
N SER A 133 -10.30 -12.88 -7.14
CA SER A 133 -11.60 -13.11 -6.51
C SER A 133 -12.61 -12.01 -6.85
N PRO A 134 -13.93 -12.31 -6.78
CA PRO A 134 -14.96 -11.30 -6.97
C PRO A 134 -14.78 -10.11 -6.03
N GLY A 135 -14.99 -8.90 -6.54
CA GLY A 135 -14.81 -7.68 -5.78
C GLY A 135 -13.40 -7.09 -5.86
N HIS A 136 -12.48 -7.72 -6.60
CA HIS A 136 -11.18 -7.15 -6.92
C HIS A 136 -11.07 -6.90 -8.42
N ASP A 137 -10.44 -5.79 -8.79
CA ASP A 137 -10.08 -5.46 -10.18
C ASP A 137 -8.58 -5.20 -10.21
N CYS A 138 -7.83 -6.18 -10.67
CA CYS A 138 -6.38 -6.18 -10.70
C CYS A 138 -5.88 -6.44 -12.11
N GLY A 139 -4.64 -6.04 -12.40
CA GLY A 139 -4.08 -6.30 -13.71
C GLY A 139 -2.82 -5.54 -14.04
N PHE A 140 -2.61 -5.40 -15.32
CA PHE A 140 -1.45 -4.74 -15.88
C PHE A 140 -1.78 -3.35 -16.39
N VAL A 141 -0.83 -2.44 -16.25
CA VAL A 141 -0.85 -1.14 -16.90
C VAL A 141 -0.02 -1.25 -18.19
N ARG A 142 -0.59 -0.83 -19.32
CA ARG A 142 0.11 -0.75 -20.60
C ARG A 142 0.25 0.69 -21.07
N ARG A 143 1.33 0.92 -21.80
CA ARG A 143 1.66 2.18 -22.48
C ARG A 143 2.04 1.86 -23.91
N ALA A 144 1.26 2.32 -24.89
CA ALA A 144 1.49 2.02 -26.32
C ALA A 144 1.70 0.52 -26.61
N GLY A 145 0.90 -0.35 -25.95
CA GLY A 145 1.01 -1.80 -26.07
C GLY A 145 2.08 -2.45 -25.20
N GLU A 146 3.04 -1.69 -24.68
CA GLU A 146 4.12 -2.18 -23.83
C GLU A 146 3.69 -2.28 -22.36
N LEU A 147 4.24 -3.26 -21.64
CA LEU A 147 3.97 -3.48 -20.22
C LEU A 147 4.64 -2.39 -19.38
N ALA A 148 3.82 -1.54 -18.73
CA ALA A 148 4.26 -0.35 -18.01
C ALA A 148 4.18 -0.48 -16.48
N GLY A 149 3.31 -1.34 -15.95
CA GLY A 149 3.14 -1.48 -14.50
C GLY A 149 2.02 -2.43 -14.13
N VAL A 150 1.55 -2.30 -12.89
CA VAL A 150 0.44 -3.08 -12.32
C VAL A 150 -0.54 -2.15 -11.61
N TYR A 151 -1.77 -2.62 -11.47
CA TYR A 151 -2.79 -2.00 -10.63
C TYR A 151 -3.57 -3.04 -9.83
N GLU A 152 -4.09 -2.62 -8.70
CA GLU A 152 -4.88 -3.44 -7.79
C GLU A 152 -5.93 -2.57 -7.09
N LEU A 153 -7.21 -2.93 -7.26
CA LEU A 153 -8.35 -2.28 -6.66
C LEU A 153 -9.12 -3.28 -5.82
N ASP A 154 -9.50 -2.88 -4.62
CA ASP A 154 -10.51 -3.54 -3.81
C ASP A 154 -11.85 -2.80 -3.98
N LEU A 155 -12.85 -3.51 -4.48
CA LEU A 155 -14.20 -3.02 -4.74
C LEU A 155 -15.22 -3.62 -3.76
N THR A 156 -14.76 -4.31 -2.70
CA THR A 156 -15.63 -4.98 -1.73
C THR A 156 -16.27 -4.02 -0.74
N GLY A 157 -15.68 -2.83 -0.55
CA GLY A 157 -16.18 -1.78 0.33
C GLY A 157 -17.19 -0.86 -0.33
N GLU A 158 -17.78 0.05 0.46
CA GLU A 158 -18.65 1.12 -0.06
C GLU A 158 -17.89 2.11 -0.94
N LEU A 159 -16.63 2.32 -0.64
CA LEU A 159 -15.71 3.16 -1.39
C LEU A 159 -14.61 2.26 -1.97
N PRO A 160 -14.43 2.25 -3.30
CA PRO A 160 -13.31 1.54 -3.91
C PRO A 160 -11.96 1.97 -3.34
N GLU A 161 -11.14 0.99 -2.97
CA GLU A 161 -9.79 1.24 -2.47
C GLU A 161 -8.74 0.90 -3.54
N ILE A 162 -7.81 1.82 -3.77
CA ILE A 162 -6.62 1.55 -4.56
C ILE A 162 -5.60 0.91 -3.62
N GLU A 163 -5.51 -0.41 -3.64
CA GLU A 163 -4.54 -1.15 -2.83
C GLU A 163 -3.12 -1.03 -3.38
N GLY A 164 -2.98 -1.01 -4.69
CA GLY A 164 -1.70 -0.89 -5.34
C GLY A 164 -1.74 -0.31 -6.75
N ILE A 165 -0.89 0.67 -7.00
CA ILE A 165 -0.58 1.18 -8.34
C ILE A 165 0.92 1.39 -8.41
N ALA A 166 1.57 0.73 -9.36
CA ALA A 166 2.99 0.93 -9.59
C ALA A 166 3.35 0.90 -11.06
N LEU A 167 4.28 1.75 -11.42
CA LEU A 167 4.92 1.77 -12.72
C LEU A 167 6.35 1.21 -12.59
N LYS A 168 6.83 0.58 -13.66
CA LYS A 168 8.24 0.20 -13.79
C LYS A 168 9.14 1.40 -13.53
N GLU A 169 10.31 1.16 -12.98
CA GLU A 169 11.21 2.21 -12.53
C GLU A 169 11.58 3.21 -13.64
N ASP A 170 11.90 2.71 -14.84
CA ASP A 170 12.25 3.49 -16.01
C ASP A 170 11.12 4.40 -16.54
N LEU A 171 9.88 4.17 -16.11
CA LEU A 171 8.70 4.94 -16.48
C LEU A 171 8.27 5.95 -15.39
N ARG A 172 8.91 5.94 -14.24
CA ARG A 172 8.61 6.86 -13.14
C ARG A 172 9.09 8.28 -13.43
N GLY A 173 8.52 9.27 -12.74
CA GLY A 173 8.91 10.68 -12.90
C GLY A 173 8.45 11.38 -14.18
N LYS A 174 7.74 10.67 -15.08
CA LYS A 174 7.29 11.19 -16.39
C LYS A 174 5.81 11.64 -16.40
N GLY A 175 5.19 11.81 -15.24
CA GLY A 175 3.79 12.21 -15.13
C GLY A 175 2.76 11.09 -15.36
N LEU A 176 3.21 9.87 -15.72
CA LEU A 176 2.33 8.75 -16.03
C LEU A 176 1.48 8.28 -14.86
N GLY A 177 2.00 8.37 -13.61
CA GLY A 177 1.22 8.07 -12.41
C GLY A 177 0.01 9.01 -12.25
N ARG A 178 0.16 10.29 -12.62
CA ARG A 178 -0.96 11.24 -12.64
C ARG A 178 -2.01 10.84 -13.68
N ALA A 179 -1.56 10.47 -14.88
CA ALA A 179 -2.45 10.02 -15.94
C ALA A 179 -3.21 8.75 -15.52
N LEU A 180 -2.54 7.84 -14.80
CA LEU A 180 -3.14 6.62 -14.29
C LEU A 180 -4.20 6.91 -13.20
N LEU A 181 -3.87 7.76 -12.23
CA LEU A 181 -4.79 8.16 -11.15
C LEU A 181 -5.97 9.00 -11.65
N GLY A 182 -5.81 9.76 -12.73
CA GLY A 182 -6.87 10.58 -13.34
C GLY A 182 -7.85 9.79 -14.21
N ARG A 183 -7.71 8.48 -14.33
CA ARG A 183 -8.63 7.66 -15.12
C ARG A 183 -9.95 7.41 -14.39
N PRO A 184 -11.08 7.28 -15.10
CA PRO A 184 -12.26 6.68 -14.55
C PRO A 184 -11.97 5.18 -14.32
N TRP A 185 -11.98 4.76 -13.07
CA TRP A 185 -11.91 3.35 -12.68
C TRP A 185 -13.31 2.77 -12.82
N SER A 186 -13.53 1.97 -13.85
CA SER A 186 -14.80 1.28 -14.02
C SER A 186 -14.80 0.11 -13.05
N ALA A 187 -15.66 0.20 -12.02
CA ALA A 187 -15.95 -0.99 -11.22
C ALA A 187 -16.47 -2.10 -12.11
N CYS A 188 -15.96 -3.33 -11.98
CA CYS A 188 -16.51 -4.50 -12.63
C CYS A 188 -18.00 -4.63 -12.26
N GLY A 189 -18.91 -4.30 -13.17
CA GLY A 189 -20.34 -4.34 -12.90
C GLY A 189 -21.14 -3.15 -13.41
N GLY A 190 -20.52 -2.19 -14.13
CA GLY A 190 -21.28 -1.22 -14.94
C GLY A 190 -21.44 0.18 -14.38
N GLY A 191 -20.76 0.54 -13.29
CA GLY A 191 -20.73 1.92 -12.79
C GLY A 191 -19.31 2.46 -12.76
N ALA A 192 -19.09 3.70 -13.20
CA ALA A 192 -17.84 4.39 -12.92
C ALA A 192 -17.81 4.75 -11.42
N ALA A 193 -16.75 4.41 -10.71
CA ALA A 193 -16.57 4.88 -9.35
C ALA A 193 -16.45 6.40 -9.35
N ALA A 194 -17.24 7.08 -8.54
CA ALA A 194 -17.20 8.54 -8.42
C ALA A 194 -16.08 9.00 -7.49
N ALA A 195 -15.60 8.12 -6.62
CA ALA A 195 -14.51 8.39 -5.69
C ALA A 195 -13.69 7.13 -5.43
N ALA A 196 -12.46 7.30 -4.98
CA ALA A 196 -11.61 6.20 -4.55
C ALA A 196 -10.78 6.63 -3.34
N ALA A 197 -10.37 5.65 -2.53
CA ALA A 197 -9.51 5.85 -1.38
C ALA A 197 -8.20 5.08 -1.53
N CYS A 198 -7.18 5.47 -0.80
CA CYS A 198 -5.92 4.75 -0.70
C CYS A 198 -5.15 5.10 0.57
N TRP A 199 -4.29 4.20 1.00
CA TRP A 199 -3.26 4.47 1.99
C TRP A 199 -1.98 4.92 1.31
N TRP A 200 -1.45 6.09 1.65
CA TRP A 200 -0.25 6.64 1.02
C TRP A 200 0.74 7.14 2.07
N PRO A 201 2.02 6.79 1.97
CA PRO A 201 3.05 7.43 2.79
C PRO A 201 3.23 8.88 2.33
N PRO A 202 3.29 9.86 3.26
CA PRO A 202 3.68 11.21 2.89
C PRO A 202 5.06 11.17 2.24
N THR A 203 5.21 11.74 1.07
CA THR A 203 6.51 11.88 0.43
C THR A 203 7.35 12.86 1.23
N THR A 204 8.61 12.55 1.46
CA THR A 204 9.57 13.42 2.17
C THR A 204 9.88 14.71 1.40
N HIS A 205 9.53 14.76 0.12
CA HIS A 205 9.50 16.01 -0.65
C HIS A 205 8.07 16.47 -0.80
N PRO A 206 7.78 17.73 -0.50
CA PRO A 206 6.49 18.28 -0.87
C PRO A 206 6.31 18.03 -2.37
N PRO A 207 5.16 17.47 -2.81
CA PRO A 207 4.91 17.30 -4.23
C PRO A 207 5.09 18.67 -4.88
N SER A 208 5.80 18.71 -6.01
CA SER A 208 5.84 19.94 -6.81
C SER A 208 4.38 20.39 -7.03
N PRO A 209 4.08 21.70 -7.20
CA PRO A 209 2.72 22.19 -7.41
C PRO A 209 1.95 21.43 -8.51
N SER A 210 2.70 20.76 -9.41
CA SER A 210 2.14 19.91 -10.47
C SER A 210 1.76 18.50 -10.01
N THR A 211 2.19 18.04 -8.83
CA THR A 211 1.94 16.69 -8.29
C THR A 211 1.14 16.71 -6.99
N ALA A 212 0.77 17.89 -6.48
CA ALA A 212 -0.12 18.00 -5.35
C ALA A 212 -1.49 17.43 -5.73
N PRO A 213 -2.00 16.39 -5.02
CA PRO A 213 -3.39 16.02 -5.19
C PRO A 213 -4.27 17.23 -4.82
N PRO A 214 -5.39 17.44 -5.51
CA PRO A 214 -6.37 18.41 -5.05
C PRO A 214 -6.75 18.08 -3.61
N ALA A 215 -7.07 19.12 -2.83
CA ALA A 215 -7.25 19.04 -1.38
C ALA A 215 -8.13 17.83 -0.98
N SER A 216 -7.50 16.76 -0.55
CA SER A 216 -8.15 15.58 -0.01
C SER A 216 -8.46 15.83 1.47
N ARG A 217 -9.62 15.39 1.94
CA ARG A 217 -9.95 15.44 3.36
C ARG A 217 -9.00 14.48 4.10
N ARG A 218 -8.16 15.03 4.95
CA ARG A 218 -7.31 14.26 5.85
C ARG A 218 -8.16 13.79 7.03
N ARG A 219 -8.31 12.49 7.21
CA ARG A 219 -8.75 11.92 8.48
C ARG A 219 -7.50 11.44 9.24
N ARG A 220 -7.36 11.90 10.46
CA ARG A 220 -6.34 11.41 11.39
C ARG A 220 -6.85 10.16 12.10
#